data_22059c88b3ae46d47888a314d17e5777
#
_entry.id   22059c88b3ae46d47888a314d17e5777
#
_cell.length_a   1.000
_cell.length_b   1.000
_cell.length_c   1.000
_cell.angle_alpha   90.00
_cell.angle_beta   90.00
_cell.angle_gamma   90.00
#
_symmetry.space_group_name_H-M   'P 1'
#
loop_
_entity.id
_entity.type
_entity.pdbx_description
1 polymer ?
#
loop_
_entity_poly.entity_id
_entity_poly.type
_entity_poly.pdbx_seq_one_letter_code
_entity_poly.pdbx_strand_id
1 'polypeptide(L)'
;MRLPLAILLGAVTATPLAAQMARPAAAPANPSVRAALETITEADFRRRVSILADDSMRGRATPSPELDEVAAWIASEFQRFGLRPGGDNGTFFQRYPIQRTALDSASFVMVMSGNAHGHWSLSRDALMGGMLGGAPPRGAVSGNVVLMAGTPPDTARPFGDVNMRGTIVLQVFRPGGMNLPALIQKGKEAGVRGWILLNNTMSAAVFANQVNNAFRPDMQMVNPQATPGLPVFVVRDSTAAELLTATGQNIATLRATTTGTTRALPGATASFDLRYRVLEEATAPNVIGIIEGSDPQLKNEYVFFTGHMDHVGVAGGGQGCQARGADSICNGADDDASGTTAVIMLAQAFARMNPRPRRSLVFMTVSGEERGLWGSEYYSEHPTVPLSQTVADFNTDMIGRYFDNRAGWRDTISVIGKEHSTLGATANRITQEHPELRMQLVDDMWPNENFYGRSDHYNFARKGVPILFFFNGTHPDYHQVSDTADKIDAEKAARIVATVFHIGLDVANTTERPQWNPESRARIVEPATP
;
A
#
# COMPACT_ATOMS: atom_id res chain seq x y z
N MET A 1 -25.86 -63.84 64.31
CA MET A 1 -24.69 -63.16 64.86
C MET A 1 -23.59 -63.18 63.79
N ARG A 2 -23.43 -62.14 63.04
CA ARG A 2 -22.29 -61.96 62.07
C ARG A 2 -21.80 -60.52 62.22
N LEU A 3 -20.57 -60.36 62.72
CA LEU A 3 -19.86 -59.08 62.75
C LEU A 3 -19.31 -58.75 61.36
N PRO A 4 -19.33 -57.52 60.94
CA PRO A 4 -18.56 -57.11 59.74
C PRO A 4 -17.18 -56.62 60.10
N LEU A 5 -16.24 -57.00 59.26
CA LEU A 5 -14.81 -56.63 59.28
C LEU A 5 -14.66 -55.24 58.66
N ALA A 6 -14.10 -54.29 59.41
CA ALA A 6 -13.78 -52.96 58.92
C ALA A 6 -12.35 -52.99 58.31
N ILE A 7 -12.24 -52.62 57.00
CA ILE A 7 -10.99 -52.43 56.33
C ILE A 7 -10.64 -50.93 56.37
N LEU A 8 -9.53 -50.57 57.04
CA LEU A 8 -8.97 -49.21 57.00
C LEU A 8 -8.15 -49.09 55.68
N LEU A 9 -8.62 -48.24 54.76
CA LEU A 9 -7.77 -47.78 53.65
C LEU A 9 -7.02 -46.50 54.07
N GLY A 10 -5.72 -46.60 54.19
CA GLY A 10 -4.83 -45.46 54.33
C GLY A 10 -4.62 -44.79 53.00
N ALA A 11 -5.11 -43.56 52.85
CA ALA A 11 -4.81 -42.72 51.69
C ALA A 11 -3.41 -42.09 51.82
N VAL A 12 -2.48 -42.54 50.98
CA VAL A 12 -1.19 -41.87 50.82
C VAL A 12 -1.38 -40.73 49.79
N THR A 13 -1.40 -39.49 50.26
CA THR A 13 -1.38 -38.32 49.43
C THR A 13 0.02 -38.07 48.91
N ALA A 14 0.29 -38.43 47.65
CA ALA A 14 1.49 -38.01 46.94
C ALA A 14 1.26 -36.57 46.43
N THR A 15 1.95 -35.62 47.02
CA THR A 15 2.09 -34.25 46.49
C THR A 15 3.03 -34.29 45.30
N PRO A 16 2.65 -33.82 44.09
CA PRO A 16 3.60 -33.69 43.02
C PRO A 16 4.56 -32.53 43.33
N LEU A 17 5.83 -32.85 43.48
CA LEU A 17 6.91 -31.87 43.47
C LEU A 17 6.99 -31.29 42.06
N ALA A 18 6.36 -30.14 41.82
CA ALA A 18 6.55 -29.37 40.59
C ALA A 18 7.99 -28.87 40.59
N ALA A 19 8.84 -29.53 39.82
CA ALA A 19 10.17 -29.03 39.52
C ALA A 19 9.99 -27.73 38.74
N GLN A 20 10.16 -26.62 39.42
CA GLN A 20 10.29 -25.30 38.85
C GLN A 20 11.60 -25.30 38.04
N MET A 21 11.52 -25.60 36.73
CA MET A 21 12.65 -25.40 35.83
C MET A 21 13.02 -23.91 35.90
N ALA A 22 14.15 -23.62 36.56
CA ALA A 22 14.74 -22.29 36.53
C ALA A 22 14.98 -21.93 35.05
N ARG A 23 14.31 -20.88 34.57
CA ARG A 23 14.61 -20.30 33.27
C ARG A 23 16.10 -19.98 33.23
N PRO A 24 16.83 -20.36 32.16
CA PRO A 24 18.21 -19.95 32.00
C PRO A 24 18.24 -18.41 32.05
N ALA A 25 19.15 -17.88 32.88
CA ALA A 25 19.37 -16.43 32.89
C ALA A 25 19.72 -15.98 31.48
N ALA A 26 19.03 -14.96 30.97
CA ALA A 26 19.32 -14.38 29.67
C ALA A 26 20.83 -14.07 29.61
N ALA A 27 21.50 -14.48 28.55
CA ALA A 27 22.90 -14.15 28.32
C ALA A 27 23.05 -12.61 28.39
N PRO A 28 24.14 -12.09 29.00
CA PRO A 28 24.33 -10.65 29.13
C PRO A 28 24.28 -10.02 27.73
N ALA A 29 23.35 -9.09 27.55
CA ALA A 29 23.15 -8.42 26.26
C ALA A 29 24.49 -7.80 25.80
N ASN A 30 24.85 -7.99 24.53
CA ASN A 30 26.00 -7.37 23.91
C ASN A 30 26.02 -5.87 24.27
N PRO A 31 27.09 -5.30 24.83
CA PRO A 31 27.15 -3.90 25.25
C PRO A 31 26.76 -2.92 24.12
N SER A 32 27.10 -3.27 22.88
CA SER A 32 26.75 -2.49 21.70
C SER A 32 25.22 -2.48 21.43
N VAL A 33 24.56 -3.62 21.57
CA VAL A 33 23.09 -3.75 21.44
C VAL A 33 22.40 -2.96 22.54
N ARG A 34 22.90 -3.05 23.79
CA ARG A 34 22.37 -2.27 24.91
C ARG A 34 22.44 -0.76 24.63
N ALA A 35 23.62 -0.25 24.22
CA ALA A 35 23.80 1.17 23.90
C ALA A 35 22.90 1.64 22.75
N ALA A 36 22.60 0.77 21.79
CA ALA A 36 21.64 1.05 20.72
C ALA A 36 20.21 1.14 21.27
N LEU A 37 19.77 0.16 22.05
CA LEU A 37 18.41 0.11 22.62
C LEU A 37 18.14 1.25 23.61
N GLU A 38 19.16 1.73 24.34
CA GLU A 38 19.03 2.91 25.23
C GLU A 38 18.63 4.18 24.48
N THR A 39 18.77 4.24 23.14
CA THR A 39 18.29 5.37 22.33
C THR A 39 16.82 5.24 21.95
N ILE A 40 16.22 4.05 22.09
CA ILE A 40 14.82 3.80 21.77
C ILE A 40 13.97 4.04 23.02
N THR A 41 13.49 5.28 23.16
CA THR A 41 12.73 5.68 24.36
C THR A 41 11.35 6.21 24.01
N GLU A 42 10.39 6.04 24.93
CA GLU A 42 9.06 6.65 24.82
C GLU A 42 9.14 8.17 24.61
N ALA A 43 10.01 8.83 25.37
CA ALA A 43 10.15 10.28 25.31
C ALA A 43 10.63 10.78 23.93
N ASP A 44 11.60 10.07 23.31
CA ASP A 44 12.10 10.43 21.98
C ASP A 44 11.07 10.10 20.89
N PHE A 45 10.34 8.97 21.01
CA PHE A 45 9.24 8.64 20.12
C PHE A 45 8.17 9.73 20.14
N ARG A 46 7.67 10.08 21.33
CA ARG A 46 6.64 11.13 21.51
C ARG A 46 7.08 12.46 20.94
N ARG A 47 8.33 12.88 21.22
CA ARG A 47 8.90 14.13 20.71
C ARG A 47 8.89 14.16 19.18
N ARG A 48 9.30 13.08 18.51
CA ARG A 48 9.39 13.03 17.04
C ARG A 48 8.02 13.02 16.39
N VAL A 49 7.09 12.20 16.89
CA VAL A 49 5.70 12.23 16.41
C VAL A 49 5.10 13.61 16.58
N SER A 50 5.34 14.30 17.72
CA SER A 50 4.82 15.66 17.94
C SER A 50 5.40 16.70 16.96
N ILE A 51 6.62 16.50 16.46
CA ILE A 51 7.19 17.36 15.41
C ILE A 51 6.52 17.10 14.06
N LEU A 52 6.41 15.81 13.68
CA LEU A 52 5.85 15.41 12.38
C LEU A 52 4.35 15.70 12.26
N ALA A 53 3.62 15.56 13.36
CA ALA A 53 2.16 15.76 13.43
C ALA A 53 1.79 17.14 14.00
N ASP A 54 2.70 18.10 14.06
CA ASP A 54 2.41 19.48 14.46
C ASP A 54 1.57 20.20 13.40
N ASP A 55 0.69 21.11 13.83
CA ASP A 55 -0.17 21.89 12.93
C ASP A 55 0.64 22.70 11.89
N SER A 56 1.86 23.10 12.24
CA SER A 56 2.76 23.79 11.30
C SER A 56 3.12 22.95 10.08
N MET A 57 3.10 21.62 10.21
CA MET A 57 3.33 20.69 9.10
C MET A 57 2.11 20.50 8.21
N ARG A 58 0.96 21.10 8.55
CA ARG A 58 -0.28 21.15 7.76
C ARG A 58 -0.66 19.83 7.11
N GLY A 59 -0.40 18.72 7.83
CA GLY A 59 -0.65 17.36 7.35
C GLY A 59 0.24 16.93 6.17
N ARG A 60 1.38 17.63 5.94
CA ARG A 60 2.50 17.22 5.05
C ARG A 60 2.11 16.50 3.75
N ALA A 61 1.13 17.05 3.04
CA ALA A 61 0.58 16.47 1.81
C ALA A 61 1.62 16.34 0.69
N THR A 62 1.49 15.33 -0.16
CA THR A 62 2.32 15.19 -1.37
C THR A 62 1.63 15.82 -2.59
N PRO A 63 2.23 16.87 -3.23
CA PRO A 63 3.35 17.68 -2.74
C PRO A 63 2.89 18.81 -1.82
N SER A 64 3.78 19.27 -0.96
CA SER A 64 3.61 20.53 -0.24
C SER A 64 4.96 21.07 0.23
N PRO A 65 5.08 22.38 0.54
CA PRO A 65 6.27 22.93 1.18
C PRO A 65 6.57 22.26 2.52
N GLU A 66 5.54 21.94 3.29
CA GLU A 66 5.65 21.29 4.60
C GLU A 66 6.21 19.86 4.48
N LEU A 67 5.87 19.14 3.41
CA LEU A 67 6.51 17.84 3.12
C LEU A 67 8.01 18.01 2.86
N ASP A 68 8.42 19.02 2.12
CA ASP A 68 9.84 19.32 1.89
C ASP A 68 10.55 19.70 3.20
N GLU A 69 9.90 20.40 4.12
CA GLU A 69 10.42 20.72 5.46
C GLU A 69 10.60 19.43 6.30
N VAL A 70 9.62 18.55 6.31
CA VAL A 70 9.71 17.24 6.96
C VAL A 70 10.86 16.41 6.36
N ALA A 71 10.97 16.34 5.05
CA ALA A 71 12.05 15.62 4.38
C ALA A 71 13.43 16.20 4.73
N ALA A 72 13.56 17.53 4.78
CA ALA A 72 14.80 18.19 5.18
C ALA A 72 15.15 17.93 6.65
N TRP A 73 14.15 17.90 7.53
CA TRP A 73 14.35 17.58 8.93
C TRP A 73 14.83 16.12 9.10
N ILE A 74 14.20 15.14 8.42
CA ILE A 74 14.63 13.74 8.46
C ILE A 74 16.07 13.58 7.95
N ALA A 75 16.40 14.24 6.83
CA ALA A 75 17.76 14.22 6.28
C ALA A 75 18.78 14.78 7.28
N SER A 76 18.42 15.85 8.03
CA SER A 76 19.28 16.42 9.08
C SER A 76 19.49 15.44 10.25
N GLU A 77 18.45 14.69 10.64
CA GLU A 77 18.57 13.64 11.65
C GLU A 77 19.51 12.51 11.19
N PHE A 78 19.35 12.03 9.95
CA PHE A 78 20.26 11.02 9.38
C PHE A 78 21.71 11.53 9.33
N GLN A 79 21.91 12.77 8.92
CA GLN A 79 23.25 13.40 8.94
C GLN A 79 23.80 13.50 10.35
N ARG A 80 23.01 13.88 11.34
CA ARG A 80 23.38 13.98 12.75
C ARG A 80 23.80 12.64 13.35
N PHE A 81 23.18 11.55 12.90
CA PHE A 81 23.55 10.19 13.29
C PHE A 81 24.80 9.67 12.56
N GLY A 82 25.29 10.36 11.54
CA GLY A 82 26.46 9.95 10.77
C GLY A 82 26.15 8.95 9.67
N LEU A 83 24.91 8.87 9.19
CA LEU A 83 24.55 8.06 8.04
C LEU A 83 25.17 8.63 6.76
N ARG A 84 25.50 7.75 5.82
CA ARG A 84 25.89 8.14 4.47
C ARG A 84 24.62 8.50 3.66
N PRO A 85 24.64 9.57 2.83
CA PRO A 85 23.59 9.84 1.87
C PRO A 85 23.35 8.63 0.94
N GLY A 86 22.06 8.27 0.79
CA GLY A 86 21.62 7.15 -0.05
C GLY A 86 20.78 7.57 -1.25
N GLY A 87 20.48 8.85 -1.39
CA GLY A 87 19.70 9.40 -2.50
C GLY A 87 20.54 9.81 -3.71
N ASP A 88 19.95 10.61 -4.58
CA ASP A 88 20.55 11.02 -5.85
C ASP A 88 21.71 11.99 -5.65
N ASN A 89 22.72 11.91 -6.52
CA ASN A 89 23.83 12.84 -6.59
C ASN A 89 24.59 13.05 -5.26
N GLY A 90 24.61 12.02 -4.39
CA GLY A 90 25.29 12.08 -3.10
C GLY A 90 24.54 12.89 -2.03
N THR A 91 23.26 13.12 -2.21
CA THR A 91 22.34 13.71 -1.23
C THR A 91 21.55 12.64 -0.48
N PHE A 92 20.79 13.01 0.55
CA PHE A 92 19.84 12.12 1.19
C PHE A 92 18.53 12.00 0.39
N PHE A 93 18.32 12.82 -0.64
CA PHE A 93 17.07 12.91 -1.37
C PHE A 93 17.12 12.08 -2.67
N GLN A 94 16.06 11.31 -2.92
CA GLN A 94 15.70 10.87 -4.25
C GLN A 94 14.41 11.61 -4.62
N ARG A 95 14.50 12.49 -5.64
CA ARG A 95 13.33 13.27 -6.08
C ARG A 95 12.72 12.67 -7.32
N TYR A 96 11.44 12.35 -7.26
CA TYR A 96 10.69 11.84 -8.39
C TYR A 96 9.76 12.91 -8.99
N PRO A 97 9.57 12.88 -10.32
CA PRO A 97 8.78 13.88 -11.01
C PRO A 97 7.28 13.63 -10.81
N ILE A 98 6.55 14.70 -10.55
CA ILE A 98 5.10 14.73 -10.48
C ILE A 98 4.57 15.87 -11.33
N GLN A 99 3.34 15.77 -11.79
CA GLN A 99 2.70 16.82 -12.57
C GLN A 99 1.24 16.99 -12.16
N ARG A 100 0.76 18.22 -12.13
CA ARG A 100 -0.66 18.52 -12.02
C ARG A 100 -1.27 18.57 -13.40
N THR A 101 -2.22 17.68 -13.66
CA THR A 101 -2.89 17.59 -14.97
C THR A 101 -4.38 17.81 -14.85
N ALA A 102 -5.00 18.25 -15.92
CA ALA A 102 -6.45 18.27 -16.06
C ALA A 102 -6.84 17.60 -17.37
N LEU A 103 -7.92 16.83 -17.34
CA LEU A 103 -8.53 16.29 -18.54
C LEU A 103 -9.01 17.44 -19.43
N ASP A 104 -8.69 17.40 -20.72
CA ASP A 104 -9.12 18.40 -21.69
C ASP A 104 -10.56 18.10 -22.14
N SER A 105 -11.38 19.16 -22.28
CA SER A 105 -12.77 19.04 -22.76
C SER A 105 -12.90 18.53 -24.20
N ALA A 106 -11.81 18.55 -24.98
CA ALA A 106 -11.75 17.92 -26.29
C ALA A 106 -11.59 16.39 -26.25
N SER A 107 -11.44 15.79 -25.06
CA SER A 107 -11.46 14.33 -24.89
C SER A 107 -12.83 13.74 -25.22
N PHE A 108 -12.84 12.60 -25.89
CA PHE A 108 -14.10 11.96 -26.32
C PHE A 108 -14.02 10.43 -26.29
N VAL A 109 -15.20 9.81 -26.27
CA VAL A 109 -15.44 8.41 -26.64
C VAL A 109 -16.38 8.39 -27.82
N MET A 110 -16.04 7.64 -28.85
CA MET A 110 -16.85 7.46 -30.04
C MET A 110 -17.14 5.97 -30.28
N VAL A 111 -18.38 5.63 -30.54
CA VAL A 111 -18.78 4.28 -30.97
C VAL A 111 -19.53 4.37 -32.28
N MET A 112 -19.16 3.53 -33.24
CA MET A 112 -19.73 3.51 -34.59
C MET A 112 -20.24 2.12 -34.94
N SER A 113 -21.38 2.03 -35.64
CA SER A 113 -21.85 0.79 -36.23
C SER A 113 -22.65 1.12 -37.49
N GLY A 114 -22.16 0.74 -38.66
CA GLY A 114 -22.72 1.13 -39.93
C GLY A 114 -22.80 2.66 -40.07
N ASN A 115 -24.00 3.20 -40.32
CA ASN A 115 -24.23 4.63 -40.37
C ASN A 115 -24.55 5.27 -39.00
N ALA A 116 -24.74 4.47 -37.94
CA ALA A 116 -25.00 4.97 -36.62
C ALA A 116 -23.68 5.26 -35.88
N HIS A 117 -23.63 6.41 -35.25
CA HIS A 117 -22.48 6.78 -34.44
C HIS A 117 -22.93 7.51 -33.18
N GLY A 118 -22.26 7.19 -32.05
CA GLY A 118 -22.34 7.96 -30.82
C GLY A 118 -21.00 8.65 -30.60
N HIS A 119 -21.00 9.97 -30.65
CA HIS A 119 -19.87 10.78 -30.25
C HIS A 119 -20.15 11.35 -28.84
N TRP A 120 -19.52 10.78 -27.83
CA TRP A 120 -19.79 11.11 -26.44
C TRP A 120 -18.67 11.96 -25.88
N SER A 121 -18.96 13.23 -25.67
CA SER A 121 -18.05 14.14 -24.96
C SER A 121 -17.90 13.72 -23.52
N LEU A 122 -16.65 13.63 -23.03
CA LEU A 122 -16.38 13.37 -21.62
C LEU A 122 -16.83 14.50 -20.69
N SER A 123 -17.10 15.68 -21.24
CA SER A 123 -17.64 16.83 -20.47
C SER A 123 -19.15 16.80 -20.28
N ARG A 124 -19.90 15.89 -20.96
CA ARG A 124 -21.36 15.87 -20.92
C ARG A 124 -21.99 14.48 -20.98
N ASP A 125 -21.49 13.63 -21.88
CA ASP A 125 -22.21 12.41 -22.32
C ASP A 125 -21.60 11.14 -21.70
N ALA A 126 -20.30 11.18 -21.44
CA ALA A 126 -19.53 10.11 -20.82
C ALA A 126 -18.74 10.63 -19.61
N LEU A 127 -18.56 9.79 -18.62
CA LEU A 127 -17.73 10.03 -17.45
C LEU A 127 -16.47 9.18 -17.55
N MET A 128 -15.31 9.76 -17.27
CA MET A 128 -14.12 9.00 -16.99
C MET A 128 -14.28 8.35 -15.61
N GLY A 129 -14.59 7.04 -15.60
CA GLY A 129 -14.86 6.30 -14.37
C GLY A 129 -13.62 5.81 -13.64
N GLY A 130 -12.45 5.92 -14.26
CA GLY A 130 -11.16 5.54 -13.69
C GLY A 130 -10.17 5.01 -14.73
N MET A 131 -8.99 4.69 -14.24
CA MET A 131 -7.91 4.05 -14.99
C MET A 131 -7.44 2.83 -14.19
N LEU A 132 -7.47 1.66 -14.80
CA LEU A 132 -6.98 0.46 -14.12
C LEU A 132 -5.52 0.21 -14.46
N GLY A 133 -4.64 0.49 -13.50
CA GLY A 133 -3.21 0.21 -13.54
C GLY A 133 -2.49 0.82 -14.75
N GLY A 134 -1.57 1.70 -14.49
CA GLY A 134 -0.74 2.36 -15.50
C GLY A 134 -1.17 3.79 -15.86
N ALA A 135 -0.38 4.42 -16.71
CA ALA A 135 -0.60 5.80 -17.15
C ALA A 135 -1.76 5.93 -18.16
N PRO A 136 -2.33 7.13 -18.32
CA PRO A 136 -3.27 7.38 -19.39
C PRO A 136 -2.68 7.05 -20.77
N PRO A 137 -3.42 6.35 -21.65
CA PRO A 137 -2.93 6.09 -23.00
C PRO A 137 -2.72 7.40 -23.75
N ARG A 138 -1.64 7.49 -24.50
CA ARG A 138 -1.33 8.66 -25.33
C ARG A 138 -1.94 8.51 -26.71
N GLY A 139 -2.70 9.52 -27.15
CA GLY A 139 -3.34 9.56 -28.46
C GLY A 139 -4.59 8.69 -28.59
N ALA A 140 -5.13 8.63 -29.79
CA ALA A 140 -6.37 7.91 -30.05
C ALA A 140 -6.18 6.39 -30.00
N VAL A 141 -7.07 5.72 -29.30
CA VAL A 141 -7.16 4.25 -29.20
C VAL A 141 -8.45 3.80 -29.88
N SER A 142 -8.39 2.75 -30.68
CA SER A 142 -9.57 2.16 -31.32
C SER A 142 -9.56 0.64 -31.24
N GLY A 143 -10.75 0.05 -31.35
CA GLY A 143 -10.92 -1.40 -31.37
C GLY A 143 -12.34 -1.83 -31.76
N ASN A 144 -12.47 -3.11 -32.13
CA ASN A 144 -13.79 -3.71 -32.35
C ASN A 144 -14.54 -3.79 -31.01
N VAL A 145 -15.85 -3.63 -31.05
CA VAL A 145 -16.68 -3.67 -29.85
C VAL A 145 -17.06 -5.10 -29.49
N VAL A 146 -16.86 -5.46 -28.23
CA VAL A 146 -17.39 -6.68 -27.61
C VAL A 146 -18.46 -6.28 -26.61
N LEU A 147 -19.68 -6.80 -26.79
CA LEU A 147 -20.79 -6.57 -25.87
C LEU A 147 -20.78 -7.62 -24.76
N MET A 148 -20.91 -7.14 -23.52
CA MET A 148 -21.10 -7.98 -22.32
C MET A 148 -22.40 -7.61 -21.61
N ALA A 149 -23.22 -8.61 -21.30
CA ALA A 149 -24.43 -8.45 -20.48
C ALA A 149 -24.61 -9.65 -19.55
N GLY A 150 -25.20 -9.42 -18.38
CA GLY A 150 -25.39 -10.46 -17.37
C GLY A 150 -24.09 -10.83 -16.61
N THR A 151 -24.19 -11.85 -15.74
CA THR A 151 -23.05 -12.37 -14.97
C THR A 151 -22.45 -13.57 -15.71
N PRO A 152 -21.15 -13.55 -16.06
CA PRO A 152 -20.51 -14.70 -16.69
C PRO A 152 -20.72 -16.00 -15.89
N PRO A 153 -21.08 -17.10 -16.55
CA PRO A 153 -21.30 -18.38 -15.87
C PRO A 153 -20.00 -18.98 -15.31
N ASP A 154 -18.87 -18.65 -15.92
CA ASP A 154 -17.54 -19.05 -15.48
C ASP A 154 -16.72 -17.79 -15.16
N THR A 155 -16.45 -17.59 -13.86
CA THR A 155 -15.65 -16.45 -13.39
C THR A 155 -14.16 -16.60 -13.69
N ALA A 156 -13.68 -17.84 -13.93
CA ALA A 156 -12.30 -18.09 -14.35
C ALA A 156 -12.10 -17.71 -15.82
N ARG A 157 -13.11 -17.93 -16.67
CA ARG A 157 -13.13 -17.62 -18.11
C ARG A 157 -14.29 -16.68 -18.47
N PRO A 158 -14.31 -15.43 -17.98
CA PRO A 158 -15.48 -14.55 -18.07
C PRO A 158 -15.83 -14.15 -19.50
N PHE A 159 -14.92 -14.33 -20.45
CA PHE A 159 -15.10 -13.97 -21.87
C PHE A 159 -15.39 -15.17 -22.77
N GLY A 160 -15.40 -16.40 -22.21
CA GLY A 160 -15.56 -17.63 -22.99
C GLY A 160 -14.46 -17.77 -24.07
N ASP A 161 -14.88 -18.03 -25.30
CA ASP A 161 -13.96 -18.20 -26.46
C ASP A 161 -13.80 -16.93 -27.31
N VAL A 162 -14.32 -15.78 -26.83
CA VAL A 162 -14.21 -14.50 -27.54
C VAL A 162 -12.78 -13.97 -27.45
N ASN A 163 -12.19 -13.66 -28.61
CA ASN A 163 -10.87 -13.01 -28.64
C ASN A 163 -11.01 -11.55 -28.19
N MET A 164 -10.46 -11.25 -27.02
CA MET A 164 -10.53 -9.91 -26.40
C MET A 164 -9.38 -8.99 -26.81
N ARG A 165 -8.33 -9.51 -27.43
CA ARG A 165 -7.14 -8.71 -27.76
C ARG A 165 -7.48 -7.57 -28.73
N GLY A 166 -7.13 -6.35 -28.32
CA GLY A 166 -7.34 -5.15 -29.14
C GLY A 166 -8.79 -4.64 -29.18
N THR A 167 -9.69 -5.23 -28.40
CA THR A 167 -11.10 -4.86 -28.36
C THR A 167 -11.38 -3.75 -27.35
N ILE A 168 -12.57 -3.14 -27.49
CA ILE A 168 -13.17 -2.26 -26.49
C ILE A 168 -14.45 -2.92 -26.01
N VAL A 169 -14.58 -3.10 -24.69
CA VAL A 169 -15.76 -3.74 -24.10
C VAL A 169 -16.86 -2.72 -23.89
N LEU A 170 -18.06 -3.04 -24.32
CA LEU A 170 -19.30 -2.35 -23.98
C LEU A 170 -20.09 -3.25 -23.02
N GLN A 171 -20.12 -2.89 -21.76
CA GLN A 171 -20.73 -3.70 -20.70
C GLN A 171 -22.00 -3.06 -20.16
N VAL A 172 -23.08 -3.85 -20.08
CA VAL A 172 -24.28 -3.47 -19.34
C VAL A 172 -24.06 -3.74 -17.85
N PHE A 173 -23.76 -2.66 -17.08
CA PHE A 173 -23.49 -2.77 -15.65
C PHE A 173 -24.73 -3.19 -14.85
N ARG A 174 -24.56 -4.17 -13.95
CA ARG A 174 -25.57 -4.59 -12.95
C ARG A 174 -24.97 -4.52 -11.55
N PRO A 175 -25.60 -3.81 -10.62
CA PRO A 175 -25.18 -3.84 -9.20
C PRO A 175 -25.29 -5.25 -8.62
N GLY A 176 -24.30 -5.66 -7.81
CA GLY A 176 -24.31 -6.94 -7.11
C GLY A 176 -24.02 -8.20 -7.96
N GLY A 177 -23.69 -8.05 -9.24
CA GLY A 177 -23.54 -9.19 -10.14
C GLY A 177 -22.15 -9.84 -10.14
N MET A 178 -21.08 -9.08 -10.13
CA MET A 178 -19.70 -9.57 -10.16
C MET A 178 -18.74 -8.51 -9.58
N ASN A 179 -17.59 -8.96 -9.09
CA ASN A 179 -16.49 -8.07 -8.75
C ASN A 179 -15.98 -7.39 -10.04
N LEU A 180 -16.47 -6.16 -10.29
CA LEU A 180 -16.17 -5.40 -11.51
C LEU A 180 -14.67 -5.11 -11.65
N PRO A 181 -13.93 -4.67 -10.63
CA PRO A 181 -12.48 -4.51 -10.71
C PRO A 181 -11.76 -5.78 -11.17
N ALA A 182 -12.09 -6.94 -10.60
CA ALA A 182 -11.49 -8.21 -10.99
C ALA A 182 -11.82 -8.59 -12.45
N LEU A 183 -13.03 -8.30 -12.93
CA LEU A 183 -13.40 -8.53 -14.32
C LEU A 183 -12.60 -7.64 -15.27
N ILE A 184 -12.48 -6.36 -14.96
CA ILE A 184 -11.73 -5.39 -15.76
C ILE A 184 -10.25 -5.76 -15.80
N GLN A 185 -9.70 -6.22 -14.66
CA GLN A 185 -8.31 -6.72 -14.58
C GLN A 185 -8.10 -7.91 -15.53
N LYS A 186 -8.99 -8.90 -15.54
CA LYS A 186 -8.95 -10.00 -16.51
C LYS A 186 -9.07 -9.52 -17.96
N GLY A 187 -9.85 -8.48 -18.20
CA GLY A 187 -9.92 -7.83 -19.51
C GLY A 187 -8.59 -7.21 -19.94
N LYS A 188 -7.92 -6.51 -19.02
CA LYS A 188 -6.58 -5.95 -19.26
C LYS A 188 -5.58 -7.06 -19.62
N GLU A 189 -5.55 -8.14 -18.86
CA GLU A 189 -4.71 -9.32 -19.12
C GLU A 189 -5.02 -9.99 -20.47
N ALA A 190 -6.29 -9.99 -20.88
CA ALA A 190 -6.73 -10.49 -22.18
C ALA A 190 -6.45 -9.51 -23.35
N GLY A 191 -5.89 -8.33 -23.08
CA GLY A 191 -5.51 -7.34 -24.09
C GLY A 191 -6.62 -6.42 -24.54
N VAL A 192 -7.66 -6.22 -23.71
CA VAL A 192 -8.70 -5.19 -23.90
C VAL A 192 -8.05 -3.80 -23.83
N ARG A 193 -8.48 -2.87 -24.66
CA ARG A 193 -7.90 -1.53 -24.79
C ARG A 193 -8.72 -0.41 -24.15
N GLY A 194 -9.99 -0.68 -23.82
CA GLY A 194 -10.90 0.27 -23.17
C GLY A 194 -12.18 -0.42 -22.71
N TRP A 195 -12.83 0.15 -21.71
CA TRP A 195 -14.03 -0.40 -21.12
C TRP A 195 -15.13 0.66 -21.00
N ILE A 196 -16.29 0.41 -21.56
CA ILE A 196 -17.45 1.31 -21.54
C ILE A 196 -18.55 0.64 -20.73
N LEU A 197 -18.92 1.23 -19.60
CA LEU A 197 -20.00 0.76 -18.72
C LEU A 197 -21.29 1.52 -19.04
N LEU A 198 -22.33 0.80 -19.45
CA LEU A 198 -23.69 1.35 -19.53
C LEU A 198 -24.32 1.31 -18.14
N ASN A 199 -24.60 2.47 -17.57
CA ASN A 199 -25.08 2.62 -16.20
C ASN A 199 -26.43 3.37 -16.17
N ASN A 200 -27.42 2.79 -15.48
CA ASN A 200 -28.73 3.38 -15.25
C ASN A 200 -29.05 3.64 -13.77
N THR A 201 -28.13 3.33 -12.85
CA THR A 201 -28.35 3.51 -11.41
C THR A 201 -27.98 4.91 -10.93
N MET A 202 -27.18 5.62 -11.71
CA MET A 202 -26.73 6.97 -11.40
C MET A 202 -27.75 8.01 -11.87
N SER A 203 -28.23 8.85 -10.96
CA SER A 203 -29.08 9.97 -11.35
C SER A 203 -28.35 10.96 -12.26
N ALA A 204 -29.10 11.76 -13.03
CA ALA A 204 -28.50 12.76 -13.92
C ALA A 204 -27.66 13.80 -13.14
N ALA A 205 -28.09 14.18 -11.94
CA ALA A 205 -27.39 15.13 -11.10
C ALA A 205 -26.07 14.56 -10.57
N VAL A 206 -26.08 13.31 -10.08
CA VAL A 206 -24.88 12.61 -9.62
C VAL A 206 -23.90 12.42 -10.79
N PHE A 207 -24.39 12.02 -11.96
CA PHE A 207 -23.56 11.87 -13.15
C PHE A 207 -22.89 13.19 -13.55
N ALA A 208 -23.65 14.29 -13.61
CA ALA A 208 -23.11 15.62 -13.95
C ALA A 208 -22.07 16.09 -12.94
N ASN A 209 -22.31 15.86 -11.64
CA ASN A 209 -21.34 16.20 -10.60
C ASN A 209 -20.03 15.40 -10.76
N GLN A 210 -20.11 14.11 -11.04
CA GLN A 210 -18.93 13.28 -11.27
C GLN A 210 -18.19 13.65 -12.56
N VAL A 211 -18.90 14.02 -13.62
CA VAL A 211 -18.27 14.58 -14.83
C VAL A 211 -17.46 15.82 -14.48
N ASN A 212 -18.04 16.76 -13.73
CA ASN A 212 -17.31 17.96 -13.30
C ASN A 212 -16.08 17.65 -12.45
N ASN A 213 -16.17 16.64 -11.57
CA ASN A 213 -15.05 16.22 -10.75
C ASN A 213 -13.91 15.61 -11.58
N ALA A 214 -14.22 14.87 -12.65
CA ALA A 214 -13.23 14.27 -13.54
C ALA A 214 -12.37 15.30 -14.29
N PHE A 215 -12.87 16.55 -14.42
CA PHE A 215 -12.11 17.66 -15.03
C PHE A 215 -11.34 18.50 -14.02
N ARG A 216 -11.44 18.22 -12.73
CA ARG A 216 -10.62 18.90 -11.74
C ARG A 216 -9.15 18.52 -11.91
N PRO A 217 -8.26 19.50 -11.81
CA PRO A 217 -6.84 19.20 -11.80
C PRO A 217 -6.48 18.24 -10.68
N ASP A 218 -5.66 17.25 -10.99
CA ASP A 218 -5.12 16.30 -10.01
C ASP A 218 -3.63 16.09 -10.24
N MET A 219 -2.92 15.77 -9.14
CA MET A 219 -1.53 15.40 -9.18
C MET A 219 -1.35 13.96 -9.64
N GLN A 220 -0.32 13.72 -10.43
CA GLN A 220 0.05 12.38 -10.91
C GLN A 220 1.57 12.24 -10.89
N MET A 221 2.07 11.07 -10.55
CA MET A 221 3.47 10.73 -10.74
C MET A 221 3.77 10.62 -12.24
N VAL A 222 4.89 11.17 -12.67
CA VAL A 222 5.35 11.05 -14.06
C VAL A 222 6.22 9.83 -14.19
N ASN A 223 5.67 8.79 -14.82
CA ASN A 223 6.43 7.60 -15.17
C ASN A 223 6.42 7.43 -16.70
N PRO A 224 7.51 7.85 -17.41
CA PRO A 224 7.58 7.73 -18.87
C PRO A 224 7.56 6.30 -19.37
N GLN A 225 7.90 5.34 -18.52
CA GLN A 225 7.96 3.90 -18.84
C GLN A 225 6.69 3.16 -18.40
N ALA A 226 5.76 3.84 -17.73
CA ALA A 226 4.52 3.22 -17.30
C ALA A 226 3.76 2.65 -18.50
N THR A 227 3.34 1.40 -18.37
CA THR A 227 2.46 0.79 -19.37
C THR A 227 1.12 1.53 -19.39
N PRO A 228 0.48 1.68 -20.57
CA PRO A 228 -0.84 2.29 -20.60
C PRO A 228 -1.84 1.53 -19.71
N GLY A 229 -2.55 2.27 -18.89
CA GLY A 229 -3.66 1.75 -18.12
C GLY A 229 -4.87 1.43 -19.01
N LEU A 230 -5.82 0.66 -18.47
CA LEU A 230 -7.10 0.39 -19.14
C LEU A 230 -8.11 1.46 -18.71
N PRO A 231 -8.50 2.41 -19.57
CA PRO A 231 -9.49 3.42 -19.25
C PRO A 231 -10.89 2.81 -19.16
N VAL A 232 -11.63 3.24 -18.15
CA VAL A 232 -13.00 2.85 -17.89
C VAL A 232 -13.89 4.08 -18.03
N PHE A 233 -14.86 4.00 -18.93
CA PHE A 233 -15.82 5.06 -19.17
C PHE A 233 -17.20 4.64 -18.68
N VAL A 234 -17.98 5.59 -18.16
CA VAL A 234 -19.38 5.36 -17.78
C VAL A 234 -20.27 6.21 -18.68
N VAL A 235 -21.24 5.57 -19.32
CA VAL A 235 -22.22 6.20 -20.19
C VAL A 235 -23.63 5.81 -19.70
N ARG A 236 -24.56 6.76 -19.69
CA ARG A 236 -25.94 6.45 -19.30
C ARG A 236 -26.67 5.71 -20.44
N ASP A 237 -27.60 4.83 -20.08
CA ASP A 237 -28.42 4.08 -21.04
C ASP A 237 -29.13 5.00 -22.06
N SER A 238 -29.65 6.13 -21.60
CA SER A 238 -30.33 7.11 -22.50
C SER A 238 -29.40 7.68 -23.56
N THR A 239 -28.11 7.86 -23.23
CA THR A 239 -27.11 8.36 -24.17
C THR A 239 -26.73 7.31 -25.22
N ALA A 240 -26.74 6.02 -24.84
CA ALA A 240 -26.37 4.91 -25.72
C ALA A 240 -27.56 4.31 -26.49
N ALA A 241 -28.79 4.71 -26.19
CA ALA A 241 -30.01 4.06 -26.68
C ALA A 241 -30.11 4.01 -28.23
N GLU A 242 -29.80 5.10 -28.90
CA GLU A 242 -29.85 5.18 -30.38
C GLU A 242 -28.83 4.23 -31.03
N LEU A 243 -27.60 4.25 -30.54
CA LEU A 243 -26.53 3.36 -31.00
C LEU A 243 -26.90 1.89 -30.79
N LEU A 244 -27.41 1.53 -29.61
CA LEU A 244 -27.82 0.15 -29.31
C LEU A 244 -28.92 -0.31 -30.24
N THR A 245 -29.94 0.54 -30.51
CA THR A 245 -31.00 0.26 -31.46
C THR A 245 -30.46 0.02 -32.87
N ALA A 246 -29.54 0.87 -33.32
CA ALA A 246 -28.88 0.75 -34.62
C ALA A 246 -28.03 -0.52 -34.77
N THR A 247 -27.51 -1.06 -33.64
CA THR A 247 -26.80 -2.35 -33.63
C THR A 247 -27.73 -3.56 -33.45
N GLY A 248 -29.04 -3.35 -33.51
CA GLY A 248 -30.04 -4.38 -33.29
C GLY A 248 -30.15 -4.85 -31.84
N GLN A 249 -29.68 -4.04 -30.89
CA GLN A 249 -29.70 -4.35 -29.47
C GLN A 249 -30.84 -3.58 -28.79
N ASN A 250 -31.48 -4.27 -27.82
CA ASN A 250 -32.47 -3.64 -26.94
C ASN A 250 -31.93 -3.57 -25.53
N ILE A 251 -31.77 -2.36 -24.98
CA ILE A 251 -31.18 -2.15 -23.66
C ILE A 251 -32.01 -2.81 -22.55
N ALA A 252 -33.33 -2.83 -22.65
CA ALA A 252 -34.18 -3.47 -21.65
C ALA A 252 -33.95 -5.00 -21.62
N THR A 253 -33.83 -5.62 -22.80
CA THR A 253 -33.49 -7.04 -22.94
C THR A 253 -32.09 -7.33 -22.36
N LEU A 254 -31.09 -6.51 -22.66
CA LEU A 254 -29.73 -6.63 -22.12
C LEU A 254 -29.72 -6.50 -20.59
N ARG A 255 -30.51 -5.58 -20.05
CA ARG A 255 -30.69 -5.40 -18.60
C ARG A 255 -31.34 -6.62 -17.92
N ALA A 256 -32.29 -7.24 -18.62
CA ALA A 256 -32.99 -8.43 -18.12
C ALA A 256 -32.13 -9.69 -18.18
N THR A 257 -31.04 -9.71 -18.96
CA THR A 257 -30.14 -10.85 -19.11
C THR A 257 -29.44 -11.15 -17.78
N THR A 258 -29.71 -12.34 -17.22
CA THR A 258 -29.12 -12.80 -15.95
C THR A 258 -27.86 -13.64 -16.17
N THR A 259 -27.94 -14.61 -17.09
CA THR A 259 -26.79 -15.42 -17.51
C THR A 259 -25.90 -14.61 -18.45
N GLY A 260 -24.63 -14.52 -18.12
CA GLY A 260 -23.70 -13.68 -18.85
C GLY A 260 -23.53 -14.11 -20.31
N THR A 261 -23.56 -13.14 -21.19
CA THR A 261 -23.21 -13.30 -22.60
C THR A 261 -22.08 -12.33 -22.96
N THR A 262 -21.05 -12.87 -23.60
CA THR A 262 -19.95 -12.10 -24.18
C THR A 262 -19.91 -12.41 -25.67
N ARG A 263 -19.98 -11.38 -26.51
CA ARG A 263 -20.00 -11.57 -27.97
C ARG A 263 -19.46 -10.33 -28.70
N ALA A 264 -18.80 -10.54 -29.81
CA ALA A 264 -18.50 -9.46 -30.74
C ALA A 264 -19.78 -8.79 -31.26
N LEU A 265 -19.75 -7.48 -31.48
CA LEU A 265 -20.78 -6.75 -32.24
C LEU A 265 -20.24 -6.54 -33.65
N PRO A 266 -20.75 -7.31 -34.65
CA PRO A 266 -20.25 -7.20 -36.03
C PRO A 266 -20.43 -5.79 -36.58
N GLY A 267 -19.38 -5.23 -37.19
CA GLY A 267 -19.39 -3.90 -37.77
C GLY A 267 -19.39 -2.75 -36.76
N ALA A 268 -19.34 -3.04 -35.45
CA ALA A 268 -19.21 -2.00 -34.43
C ALA A 268 -17.74 -1.79 -34.03
N THR A 269 -17.31 -0.55 -34.04
CA THR A 269 -15.99 -0.11 -33.58
C THR A 269 -16.16 0.99 -32.54
N ALA A 270 -15.24 1.05 -31.60
CA ALA A 270 -15.15 2.15 -30.66
C ALA A 270 -13.76 2.78 -30.70
N SER A 271 -13.68 4.05 -30.39
CA SER A 271 -12.44 4.78 -30.23
C SER A 271 -12.57 5.81 -29.12
N PHE A 272 -11.45 6.17 -28.51
CA PHE A 272 -11.37 7.28 -27.58
C PHE A 272 -10.05 8.01 -27.74
N ASP A 273 -10.06 9.30 -27.40
CA ASP A 273 -8.86 10.14 -27.35
C ASP A 273 -8.89 10.90 -26.02
N LEU A 274 -8.00 10.53 -25.12
CA LEU A 274 -7.84 11.17 -23.81
C LEU A 274 -6.72 12.20 -23.91
N ARG A 275 -7.07 13.45 -23.76
CA ARG A 275 -6.16 14.59 -23.80
C ARG A 275 -6.02 15.18 -22.41
N TYR A 276 -4.78 15.35 -21.97
CA TYR A 276 -4.47 15.97 -20.70
C TYR A 276 -3.64 17.23 -20.92
N ARG A 277 -3.97 18.26 -20.18
CA ARG A 277 -3.16 19.49 -20.10
C ARG A 277 -2.32 19.43 -18.84
N VAL A 278 -1.01 19.58 -18.99
CA VAL A 278 -0.10 19.78 -17.86
C VAL A 278 -0.26 21.23 -17.41
N LEU A 279 -0.59 21.43 -16.15
CA LEU A 279 -0.81 22.74 -15.52
C LEU A 279 0.40 23.15 -14.67
N GLU A 280 1.10 22.17 -14.09
CA GLU A 280 2.23 22.37 -13.21
C GLU A 280 3.13 21.14 -13.23
N GLU A 281 4.43 21.34 -13.18
CA GLU A 281 5.44 20.30 -12.98
C GLU A 281 6.13 20.53 -11.64
N ALA A 282 6.32 19.48 -10.86
CA ALA A 282 6.94 19.52 -9.56
C ALA A 282 7.73 18.22 -9.29
N THR A 283 8.32 18.12 -8.12
CA THR A 283 8.93 16.87 -7.64
C THR A 283 8.50 16.60 -6.21
N ALA A 284 8.52 15.34 -5.80
CA ALA A 284 8.36 14.95 -4.40
C ALA A 284 9.58 14.12 -3.94
N PRO A 285 9.98 14.20 -2.67
CA PRO A 285 11.19 13.56 -2.18
C PRO A 285 10.91 12.20 -1.54
N ASN A 286 11.82 11.23 -1.72
CA ASN A 286 12.13 10.19 -0.75
C ASN A 286 13.39 10.61 0.01
N VAL A 287 13.55 10.20 1.28
CA VAL A 287 14.75 10.47 2.06
C VAL A 287 15.43 9.15 2.41
N ILE A 288 16.72 9.02 2.08
CA ILE A 288 17.45 7.75 2.14
C ILE A 288 18.78 7.94 2.85
N GLY A 289 18.98 7.23 3.95
CA GLY A 289 20.23 7.18 4.70
C GLY A 289 20.78 5.76 4.78
N ILE A 290 22.10 5.58 4.72
CA ILE A 290 22.76 4.28 4.69
C ILE A 290 23.79 4.17 5.81
N ILE A 291 23.77 3.05 6.53
CA ILE A 291 24.86 2.59 7.39
C ILE A 291 25.57 1.45 6.65
N GLU A 292 26.85 1.65 6.27
CA GLU A 292 27.63 0.62 5.60
C GLU A 292 27.92 -0.55 6.53
N GLY A 293 27.74 -1.77 6.04
CA GLY A 293 28.01 -3.00 6.77
C GLY A 293 29.50 -3.21 7.10
N SER A 294 29.78 -4.00 8.12
CA SER A 294 31.14 -4.27 8.59
C SER A 294 31.81 -5.47 7.91
N ASP A 295 31.05 -6.37 7.29
CA ASP A 295 31.56 -7.58 6.67
C ASP A 295 31.97 -7.31 5.22
N PRO A 296 33.20 -7.63 4.80
CA PRO A 296 33.68 -7.36 3.45
C PRO A 296 32.86 -8.02 2.33
N GLN A 297 32.19 -9.14 2.61
CA GLN A 297 31.37 -9.87 1.65
C GLN A 297 29.90 -9.42 1.71
N LEU A 298 29.34 -9.30 2.90
CA LEU A 298 27.92 -9.02 3.11
C LEU A 298 27.56 -7.52 3.05
N LYS A 299 28.52 -6.60 3.13
CA LYS A 299 28.25 -5.15 3.09
C LYS A 299 27.59 -4.66 1.80
N ASN A 300 27.64 -5.45 0.74
CA ASN A 300 26.95 -5.16 -0.51
C ASN A 300 25.52 -5.73 -0.54
N GLU A 301 25.06 -6.35 0.53
CA GLU A 301 23.68 -6.76 0.74
C GLU A 301 22.99 -5.78 1.70
N TYR A 302 21.72 -5.47 1.43
CA TYR A 302 21.01 -4.39 2.08
C TYR A 302 19.75 -4.89 2.82
N VAL A 303 19.56 -4.39 4.03
CA VAL A 303 18.33 -4.54 4.80
C VAL A 303 17.67 -3.17 4.89
N PHE A 304 16.42 -3.07 4.46
CA PHE A 304 15.66 -1.82 4.46
C PHE A 304 14.76 -1.71 5.68
N PHE A 305 14.58 -0.47 6.11
CA PHE A 305 13.57 -0.03 7.07
C PHE A 305 12.83 1.13 6.43
N THR A 306 11.52 0.96 6.20
CA THR A 306 10.70 1.90 5.45
C THR A 306 9.49 2.37 6.24
N GLY A 307 8.96 3.53 5.87
CA GLY A 307 7.72 4.14 6.33
C GLY A 307 7.45 5.39 5.51
N HIS A 308 6.21 5.90 5.49
CA HIS A 308 5.89 7.08 4.70
C HIS A 308 5.82 8.35 5.55
N MET A 309 6.33 9.43 5.00
CA MET A 309 6.42 10.70 5.73
C MET A 309 5.32 11.71 5.35
N ASP A 310 4.57 11.45 4.28
CA ASP A 310 3.43 12.28 3.89
C ASP A 310 2.14 11.87 4.60
N HIS A 311 1.11 12.70 4.46
CA HIS A 311 -0.26 12.41 4.87
C HIS A 311 -1.25 13.21 4.01
N VAL A 312 -2.54 13.17 4.33
CA VAL A 312 -3.62 13.72 3.48
C VAL A 312 -3.80 15.25 3.53
N GLY A 313 -2.99 15.96 4.30
CA GLY A 313 -2.92 17.41 4.28
C GLY A 313 -4.06 18.12 4.99
N VAL A 314 -4.61 19.15 4.34
CA VAL A 314 -5.65 20.02 4.90
C VAL A 314 -6.98 19.84 4.18
N ALA A 315 -8.08 20.13 4.86
CA ALA A 315 -9.42 20.10 4.28
C ALA A 315 -9.51 21.01 3.03
N GLY A 316 -10.07 20.45 1.96
CA GLY A 316 -10.13 21.13 0.65
C GLY A 316 -8.86 20.98 -0.20
N GLY A 317 -7.80 20.36 0.29
CA GLY A 317 -6.56 20.08 -0.44
C GLY A 317 -6.66 18.96 -1.48
N GLY A 318 -7.79 18.25 -1.55
CA GLY A 318 -8.06 17.22 -2.58
C GLY A 318 -7.52 15.84 -2.25
N GLN A 319 -6.98 15.62 -1.05
CA GLN A 319 -6.41 14.33 -0.61
C GLN A 319 -7.25 13.60 0.46
N GLY A 320 -8.50 13.97 0.63
CA GLY A 320 -9.43 13.24 1.50
C GLY A 320 -9.65 13.87 2.88
N CYS A 321 -8.77 14.73 3.35
CA CYS A 321 -8.94 15.42 4.63
C CYS A 321 -10.24 16.22 4.67
N GLN A 322 -11.00 16.07 5.76
CA GLN A 322 -12.27 16.77 5.98
C GLN A 322 -12.22 17.57 7.28
N ALA A 323 -12.67 18.83 7.21
CA ALA A 323 -12.75 19.69 8.40
C ALA A 323 -13.80 19.16 9.40
N ARG A 324 -13.48 19.31 10.69
CA ARG A 324 -14.40 19.02 11.79
C ARG A 324 -14.49 20.24 12.72
N GLY A 325 -15.57 21.01 12.58
CA GLY A 325 -15.68 22.29 13.27
C GLY A 325 -14.67 23.32 12.71
N ALA A 326 -13.85 23.88 13.58
CA ALA A 326 -12.79 24.82 13.21
C ALA A 326 -11.49 24.11 12.77
N ASP A 327 -11.35 22.84 13.10
CA ASP A 327 -10.17 22.06 12.75
C ASP A 327 -10.25 21.59 11.29
N SER A 328 -9.18 21.83 10.55
CA SER A 328 -9.07 21.55 9.12
C SER A 328 -7.76 20.88 8.73
N ILE A 329 -6.94 20.49 9.71
CA ILE A 329 -5.62 19.88 9.49
C ILE A 329 -5.71 18.40 9.87
N CYS A 330 -5.45 17.49 8.93
CA CYS A 330 -5.26 16.09 9.23
C CYS A 330 -3.79 15.88 9.59
N ASN A 331 -3.50 15.83 10.89
CA ASN A 331 -2.11 15.80 11.38
C ASN A 331 -1.40 14.46 11.08
N GLY A 332 -2.14 13.32 10.99
CA GLY A 332 -1.58 12.03 10.70
C GLY A 332 -0.52 11.59 11.70
N ALA A 333 -0.88 11.57 12.99
CA ALA A 333 0.07 11.23 14.04
C ALA A 333 0.37 9.73 14.07
N ASP A 334 -0.64 8.89 13.87
CA ASP A 334 -0.44 7.45 13.68
C ASP A 334 -0.13 7.14 12.23
N ASP A 335 -0.83 7.76 11.31
CA ASP A 335 -0.72 7.60 9.85
C ASP A 335 0.06 8.79 9.20
N ASP A 336 1.36 8.72 8.87
CA ASP A 336 2.31 7.73 9.36
C ASP A 336 3.51 8.44 10.03
N ALA A 337 3.21 9.47 10.88
CA ALA A 337 4.29 10.03 11.70
C ALA A 337 4.85 8.99 12.68
N SER A 338 4.05 7.97 13.06
CA SER A 338 4.47 6.90 13.96
C SER A 338 5.50 5.96 13.29
N GLY A 339 5.27 5.51 12.06
CA GLY A 339 6.21 4.65 11.34
C GLY A 339 7.43 5.41 10.84
N THR A 340 7.25 6.63 10.31
CA THR A 340 8.39 7.52 10.00
C THR A 340 9.28 7.74 11.22
N THR A 341 8.70 7.95 12.41
CA THR A 341 9.46 8.03 13.67
C THR A 341 10.24 6.75 13.95
N ALA A 342 9.64 5.58 13.71
CA ALA A 342 10.33 4.30 13.89
C ALA A 342 11.57 4.20 12.99
N VAL A 343 11.46 4.55 11.71
CA VAL A 343 12.60 4.56 10.76
C VAL A 343 13.73 5.46 11.28
N ILE A 344 13.43 6.67 11.77
CA ILE A 344 14.41 7.59 12.31
C ILE A 344 15.07 7.04 13.59
N MET A 345 14.31 6.43 14.48
CA MET A 345 14.81 5.86 15.72
C MET A 345 15.65 4.60 15.47
N LEU A 346 15.28 3.76 14.51
CA LEU A 346 16.08 2.64 14.05
C LEU A 346 17.42 3.11 13.49
N ALA A 347 17.42 4.16 12.64
CA ALA A 347 18.65 4.75 12.14
C ALA A 347 19.57 5.23 13.28
N GLN A 348 19.02 5.91 14.28
CA GLN A 348 19.77 6.35 15.47
C GLN A 348 20.34 5.18 16.25
N ALA A 349 19.54 4.14 16.49
CA ALA A 349 19.95 2.97 17.27
C ALA A 349 21.07 2.19 16.56
N PHE A 350 20.90 1.89 15.28
CA PHE A 350 21.92 1.18 14.51
C PHE A 350 23.21 1.99 14.33
N ALA A 351 23.13 3.33 14.25
CA ALA A 351 24.30 4.19 14.19
C ALA A 351 25.14 4.16 15.49
N ARG A 352 24.57 3.74 16.64
CA ARG A 352 25.28 3.56 17.90
C ARG A 352 26.03 2.22 18.00
N MET A 353 25.77 1.31 17.07
CA MET A 353 26.38 -0.02 17.15
C MET A 353 27.87 -0.01 16.79
N ASN A 354 28.67 -0.68 17.63
CA ASN A 354 30.08 -0.95 17.38
C ASN A 354 30.44 -2.35 17.91
N PRO A 355 30.79 -3.34 17.07
CA PRO A 355 30.86 -3.21 15.61
C PRO A 355 29.48 -2.99 14.97
N ARG A 356 29.47 -2.39 13.78
CA ARG A 356 28.26 -2.27 12.94
C ARG A 356 27.80 -3.65 12.50
N PRO A 357 26.51 -3.83 12.15
CA PRO A 357 26.00 -5.06 11.54
C PRO A 357 26.79 -5.47 10.29
N ARG A 358 26.76 -6.75 9.94
CA ARG A 358 27.54 -7.28 8.82
C ARG A 358 27.04 -6.76 7.47
N ARG A 359 25.70 -6.77 7.23
CA ARG A 359 25.07 -6.19 6.05
C ARG A 359 24.90 -4.68 6.21
N SER A 360 24.83 -3.99 5.09
CA SER A 360 24.45 -2.58 5.05
C SER A 360 22.97 -2.39 5.37
N LEU A 361 22.65 -1.29 6.05
CA LEU A 361 21.28 -0.93 6.42
C LEU A 361 20.87 0.32 5.68
N VAL A 362 19.66 0.32 5.15
CA VAL A 362 19.05 1.46 4.47
C VAL A 362 17.81 1.90 5.25
N PHE A 363 17.78 3.16 5.62
CA PHE A 363 16.66 3.81 6.28
C PHE A 363 16.03 4.75 5.27
N MET A 364 14.78 4.48 4.90
CA MET A 364 14.12 5.24 3.86
C MET A 364 12.73 5.67 4.29
N THR A 365 12.48 6.97 4.26
CA THR A 365 11.13 7.49 4.35
C THR A 365 10.68 7.94 2.96
N VAL A 366 9.51 7.49 2.55
CA VAL A 366 8.95 7.77 1.23
C VAL A 366 7.85 8.81 1.32
N SER A 367 7.49 9.39 0.18
CA SER A 367 6.33 10.29 0.06
C SER A 367 5.37 9.78 -1.01
N GLY A 368 4.13 10.30 -1.02
CA GLY A 368 3.11 9.91 -1.98
C GLY A 368 2.55 8.51 -1.75
N GLU A 369 2.67 7.98 -0.54
CA GLU A 369 1.96 6.77 -0.12
C GLU A 369 0.46 6.98 -0.28
N GLU A 370 -0.06 8.08 0.25
CA GLU A 370 -1.46 8.53 0.22
C GLU A 370 -1.99 8.84 -1.20
N ARG A 371 -1.09 8.88 -2.16
CA ARG A 371 -1.37 9.04 -3.60
C ARG A 371 -1.30 7.74 -4.37
N GLY A 372 -1.12 6.61 -3.69
CA GLY A 372 -1.01 5.28 -4.26
C GLY A 372 0.43 4.80 -4.38
N LEU A 373 1.20 4.92 -3.30
CA LEU A 373 2.54 4.35 -3.12
C LEU A 373 3.60 4.92 -4.08
N TRP A 374 3.49 6.21 -4.45
CA TRP A 374 4.34 6.78 -5.52
C TRP A 374 5.83 6.72 -5.21
N GLY A 375 6.24 7.09 -4.00
CA GLY A 375 7.65 7.15 -3.64
C GLY A 375 8.32 5.78 -3.63
N SER A 376 7.68 4.78 -3.07
CA SER A 376 8.17 3.41 -3.07
C SER A 376 8.09 2.77 -4.46
N GLU A 377 7.06 3.07 -5.26
CA GLU A 377 6.98 2.65 -6.66
C GLU A 377 8.16 3.21 -7.46
N TYR A 378 8.38 4.54 -7.38
CA TYR A 378 9.50 5.18 -8.06
C TYR A 378 10.84 4.60 -7.62
N TYR A 379 11.05 4.40 -6.30
CA TYR A 379 12.27 3.77 -5.80
C TYR A 379 12.45 2.37 -6.37
N SER A 380 11.41 1.55 -6.39
CA SER A 380 11.49 0.18 -6.88
C SER A 380 11.83 0.07 -8.37
N GLU A 381 11.54 1.12 -9.14
CA GLU A 381 11.86 1.23 -10.57
C GLU A 381 13.20 1.94 -10.84
N HIS A 382 13.63 2.82 -9.92
CA HIS A 382 14.85 3.61 -10.00
C HIS A 382 15.68 3.47 -8.71
N PRO A 383 16.07 2.24 -8.32
CA PRO A 383 16.69 2.01 -7.02
C PRO A 383 18.11 2.59 -6.96
N THR A 384 18.44 3.28 -5.87
CA THR A 384 19.78 3.83 -5.60
C THR A 384 20.76 2.75 -5.12
N VAL A 385 20.26 1.62 -4.62
CA VAL A 385 21.01 0.38 -4.39
C VAL A 385 20.26 -0.77 -5.05
N PRO A 386 20.95 -1.76 -5.66
CA PRO A 386 20.30 -2.80 -6.46
C PRO A 386 19.30 -3.62 -5.65
N LEU A 387 18.05 -3.75 -6.10
CA LEU A 387 17.04 -4.58 -5.44
C LEU A 387 17.43 -6.05 -5.36
N SER A 388 18.22 -6.56 -6.32
CA SER A 388 18.78 -7.93 -6.28
C SER A 388 19.75 -8.15 -5.12
N GLN A 389 20.27 -7.08 -4.53
CA GLN A 389 21.12 -7.10 -3.33
C GLN A 389 20.33 -6.76 -2.05
N THR A 390 19.07 -6.38 -2.16
CA THR A 390 18.18 -6.15 -1.02
C THR A 390 17.64 -7.48 -0.52
N VAL A 391 17.91 -7.79 0.75
CA VAL A 391 17.60 -9.10 1.33
C VAL A 391 16.29 -9.11 2.12
N ALA A 392 15.90 -7.96 2.66
CA ALA A 392 14.65 -7.78 3.38
C ALA A 392 14.24 -6.29 3.40
N ASP A 393 12.93 -6.05 3.52
CA ASP A 393 12.37 -4.75 3.87
C ASP A 393 11.44 -4.90 5.09
N PHE A 394 11.61 -4.01 6.07
CA PHE A 394 10.81 -3.91 7.28
C PHE A 394 10.06 -2.58 7.25
N ASN A 395 8.80 -2.65 6.84
CA ASN A 395 7.93 -1.47 6.76
C ASN A 395 7.18 -1.26 8.08
N THR A 396 7.13 -0.01 8.52
CA THR A 396 6.35 0.40 9.70
C THR A 396 5.37 1.49 9.29
N ASP A 397 4.08 1.25 9.57
CA ASP A 397 3.01 2.17 9.23
C ASP A 397 1.90 1.98 10.27
N MET A 398 1.41 3.08 10.87
CA MET A 398 0.39 3.10 11.92
C MET A 398 0.72 2.17 13.12
N ILE A 399 1.85 2.41 13.78
CA ILE A 399 2.30 1.60 14.93
C ILE A 399 2.04 2.23 16.30
N GLY A 400 1.52 3.44 16.35
CA GLY A 400 1.34 4.23 17.57
C GLY A 400 0.02 4.04 18.30
N ARG A 401 -0.95 3.32 17.72
CA ARG A 401 -2.29 3.12 18.29
C ARG A 401 -2.61 1.65 18.51
N TYR A 402 -3.83 1.36 18.88
CA TYR A 402 -4.36 -0.01 19.02
C TYR A 402 -5.44 -0.25 17.98
N PHE A 403 -5.54 -1.47 17.50
CA PHE A 403 -6.67 -1.88 16.68
C PHE A 403 -7.99 -1.53 17.38
N ASP A 404 -8.84 -0.79 16.69
CA ASP A 404 -10.17 -0.36 17.17
C ASP A 404 -10.12 0.25 18.59
N ASN A 405 -9.01 0.93 18.94
CA ASN A 405 -8.75 1.52 20.26
C ASN A 405 -8.88 0.56 21.46
N ARG A 406 -8.70 -0.75 21.26
CA ARG A 406 -8.81 -1.77 22.31
C ARG A 406 -7.53 -1.89 23.13
N ALA A 407 -7.55 -1.44 24.38
CA ALA A 407 -6.39 -1.52 25.29
C ALA A 407 -5.83 -2.94 25.49
N GLY A 408 -6.62 -3.99 25.27
CA GLY A 408 -6.14 -5.39 25.30
C GLY A 408 -5.10 -5.73 24.23
N TRP A 409 -4.92 -4.87 23.24
CA TRP A 409 -3.92 -5.01 22.16
C TRP A 409 -2.59 -4.28 22.43
N ARG A 410 -2.39 -3.78 23.62
CA ARG A 410 -1.20 -3.00 23.99
C ARG A 410 0.13 -3.75 23.78
N ASP A 411 0.13 -5.05 24.02
CA ASP A 411 1.32 -5.90 23.90
C ASP A 411 1.30 -6.73 22.59
N THR A 412 0.55 -6.27 21.57
CA THR A 412 0.36 -6.98 20.31
C THR A 412 0.63 -6.07 19.12
N ILE A 413 1.26 -6.60 18.07
CA ILE A 413 1.42 -5.99 16.76
C ILE A 413 1.07 -7.00 15.68
N SER A 414 0.29 -6.60 14.67
CA SER A 414 0.12 -7.40 13.46
C SER A 414 1.34 -7.25 12.57
N VAL A 415 1.82 -8.39 12.07
CA VAL A 415 2.96 -8.44 11.15
C VAL A 415 2.51 -9.14 9.88
N ILE A 416 2.17 -8.34 8.89
CA ILE A 416 1.66 -8.79 7.60
C ILE A 416 2.82 -9.27 6.75
N GLY A 417 2.64 -10.39 6.02
CA GLY A 417 3.66 -11.00 5.18
C GLY A 417 4.51 -12.08 5.85
N LYS A 418 4.24 -12.42 7.12
CA LYS A 418 4.96 -13.48 7.85
C LYS A 418 4.91 -14.83 7.14
N GLU A 419 3.79 -15.15 6.51
CA GLU A 419 3.56 -16.42 5.82
C GLU A 419 4.26 -16.51 4.47
N HIS A 420 4.76 -15.39 3.95
CA HIS A 420 5.28 -15.33 2.57
C HIS A 420 6.77 -15.65 2.46
N SER A 421 7.49 -15.65 3.59
CA SER A 421 8.93 -15.93 3.60
C SER A 421 9.41 -16.45 4.94
N THR A 422 10.69 -16.86 5.00
CA THR A 422 11.34 -17.29 6.27
C THR A 422 11.48 -16.15 7.29
N LEU A 423 11.24 -14.89 6.92
CA LEU A 423 11.23 -13.75 7.85
C LEU A 423 10.20 -13.93 8.97
N GLY A 424 9.05 -14.56 8.70
CA GLY A 424 8.05 -14.82 9.73
C GLY A 424 8.57 -15.74 10.84
N ALA A 425 9.30 -16.80 10.48
CA ALA A 425 9.93 -17.67 11.47
C ALA A 425 11.02 -16.94 12.27
N THR A 426 11.83 -16.10 11.59
CA THR A 426 12.83 -15.25 12.26
C THR A 426 12.18 -14.30 13.26
N ALA A 427 11.12 -13.60 12.87
CA ALA A 427 10.42 -12.66 13.74
C ALA A 427 9.84 -13.35 14.98
N ASN A 428 9.18 -14.50 14.80
CA ASN A 428 8.64 -15.27 15.91
C ASN A 428 9.73 -15.78 16.87
N ARG A 429 10.87 -16.26 16.35
CA ARG A 429 12.01 -16.70 17.16
C ARG A 429 12.57 -15.54 17.98
N ILE A 430 12.82 -14.40 17.36
CA ILE A 430 13.38 -13.21 18.01
C ILE A 430 12.49 -12.73 19.17
N THR A 431 11.18 -12.66 18.98
CA THR A 431 10.29 -12.27 20.07
C THR A 431 10.22 -13.27 21.21
N GLN A 432 10.43 -14.57 20.94
CA GLN A 432 10.55 -15.59 21.99
C GLN A 432 11.89 -15.49 22.76
N GLU A 433 12.96 -15.12 22.08
CA GLU A 433 14.29 -14.90 22.67
C GLU A 433 14.36 -13.62 23.51
N HIS A 434 13.49 -12.63 23.22
CA HIS A 434 13.42 -11.31 23.85
C HIS A 434 12.08 -11.05 24.56
N PRO A 435 11.72 -11.83 25.60
CA PRO A 435 10.45 -11.67 26.31
C PRO A 435 10.34 -10.31 27.04
N GLU A 436 11.45 -9.62 27.26
CA GLU A 436 11.50 -8.27 27.84
C GLU A 436 10.83 -7.22 26.95
N LEU A 437 10.74 -7.47 25.64
CA LEU A 437 10.02 -6.61 24.69
C LEU A 437 8.50 -6.59 24.95
N ARG A 438 7.98 -7.63 25.61
CA ARG A 438 6.53 -7.78 25.90
C ARG A 438 5.69 -7.56 24.63
N MET A 439 6.11 -8.16 23.50
CA MET A 439 5.45 -7.97 22.22
C MET A 439 5.03 -9.32 21.63
N GLN A 440 3.75 -9.46 21.36
CA GLN A 440 3.18 -10.60 20.65
C GLN A 440 3.00 -10.24 19.17
N LEU A 441 3.61 -11.01 18.28
CA LEU A 441 3.40 -10.87 16.85
C LEU A 441 2.21 -11.73 16.42
N VAL A 442 1.20 -11.11 15.83
CA VAL A 442 0.05 -11.81 15.24
C VAL A 442 0.10 -11.72 13.72
N ASP A 443 -0.55 -12.67 13.06
CA ASP A 443 -0.69 -12.67 11.61
C ASP A 443 -1.70 -11.59 11.16
N ASP A 444 -1.85 -11.40 9.84
CA ASP A 444 -2.86 -10.51 9.28
C ASP A 444 -4.25 -10.89 9.80
N MET A 445 -4.85 -9.99 10.56
CA MET A 445 -6.17 -10.15 11.14
C MET A 445 -7.30 -9.70 10.20
N TRP A 446 -6.94 -9.09 9.07
CA TRP A 446 -7.89 -8.47 8.13
C TRP A 446 -7.67 -8.99 6.70
N PRO A 447 -7.72 -10.30 6.46
CA PRO A 447 -7.36 -10.89 5.16
C PRO A 447 -8.24 -10.39 4.00
N ASN A 448 -9.43 -9.84 4.30
CA ASN A 448 -10.35 -9.30 3.31
C ASN A 448 -10.06 -7.82 2.95
N GLU A 449 -9.25 -7.12 3.76
CA GLU A 449 -8.92 -5.71 3.56
C GLU A 449 -7.72 -5.52 2.62
N ASN A 450 -7.02 -6.61 2.30
CA ASN A 450 -5.85 -6.62 1.42
C ASN A 450 -4.75 -5.62 1.85
N PHE A 451 -4.47 -5.52 3.15
CA PHE A 451 -3.44 -4.61 3.67
C PHE A 451 -2.05 -4.92 3.12
N TYR A 452 -1.78 -6.16 2.70
CA TYR A 452 -0.52 -6.51 2.04
C TYR A 452 -0.23 -5.65 0.79
N GLY A 453 -1.25 -5.16 0.10
CA GLY A 453 -1.11 -4.30 -1.09
C GLY A 453 -1.31 -2.81 -0.82
N ARG A 454 -1.37 -2.36 0.46
CA ARG A 454 -1.82 -1.00 0.80
C ARG A 454 -0.79 -0.14 1.51
N SER A 455 0.49 -0.56 1.58
CA SER A 455 1.57 0.28 2.06
C SER A 455 2.86 -0.01 1.28
N ASP A 456 3.91 0.74 1.52
CA ASP A 456 5.10 0.87 0.69
C ASP A 456 5.91 -0.40 0.47
N HIS A 457 5.88 -1.33 1.43
CA HIS A 457 6.49 -2.67 1.32
C HIS A 457 6.04 -3.44 0.07
N TYR A 458 4.82 -3.16 -0.42
CA TYR A 458 4.28 -3.88 -1.58
C TYR A 458 5.13 -3.70 -2.83
N ASN A 459 5.67 -2.50 -3.05
CA ASN A 459 6.53 -2.21 -4.19
C ASN A 459 7.87 -2.96 -4.12
N PHE A 460 8.38 -3.24 -2.93
CA PHE A 460 9.54 -4.12 -2.73
C PHE A 460 9.17 -5.59 -2.95
N ALA A 461 8.05 -6.03 -2.38
CA ALA A 461 7.58 -7.40 -2.48
C ALA A 461 7.37 -7.84 -3.94
N ARG A 462 6.68 -7.03 -4.74
CA ARG A 462 6.44 -7.33 -6.16
C ARG A 462 7.72 -7.37 -7.01
N LYS A 463 8.81 -6.74 -6.56
CA LYS A 463 10.15 -6.83 -7.18
C LYS A 463 11.01 -7.96 -6.60
N GLY A 464 10.45 -8.78 -5.72
CA GLY A 464 11.08 -10.01 -5.22
C GLY A 464 11.84 -9.87 -3.89
N VAL A 465 11.72 -8.74 -3.20
CA VAL A 465 12.29 -8.54 -1.86
C VAL A 465 11.33 -9.13 -0.81
N PRO A 466 11.77 -10.06 0.06
CA PRO A 466 10.97 -10.49 1.21
C PRO A 466 10.69 -9.34 2.16
N ILE A 467 9.47 -9.23 2.66
CA ILE A 467 9.06 -8.12 3.53
C ILE A 467 8.40 -8.58 4.82
N LEU A 468 8.42 -7.72 5.84
CA LEU A 468 7.50 -7.72 6.96
C LEU A 468 6.90 -6.32 7.12
N PHE A 469 5.59 -6.27 7.24
CA PHE A 469 4.86 -5.03 7.44
C PHE A 469 4.26 -5.00 8.86
N PHE A 470 4.74 -4.09 9.70
CA PHE A 470 4.31 -3.87 11.08
C PHE A 470 3.19 -2.85 11.11
N PHE A 471 2.00 -3.27 11.53
CA PHE A 471 0.77 -2.49 11.43
C PHE A 471 -0.21 -2.81 12.57
N ASN A 472 -0.83 -1.80 13.15
CA ASN A 472 -1.80 -2.00 14.23
C ASN A 472 -3.27 -1.96 13.78
N GLY A 473 -3.53 -1.92 12.48
CA GLY A 473 -4.87 -1.76 11.94
C GLY A 473 -5.36 -0.32 11.94
N THR A 474 -6.47 -0.09 11.24
CA THR A 474 -7.12 1.22 11.22
C THR A 474 -7.92 1.46 12.51
N HIS A 475 -8.13 2.72 12.83
CA HIS A 475 -8.92 3.20 13.97
C HIS A 475 -9.87 4.31 13.52
N PRO A 476 -10.86 4.74 14.35
CA PRO A 476 -11.84 5.75 13.93
C PRO A 476 -11.28 7.13 13.54
N ASP A 477 -10.03 7.42 13.93
CA ASP A 477 -9.36 8.67 13.58
C ASP A 477 -8.55 8.59 12.27
N TYR A 478 -8.49 7.42 11.61
CA TYR A 478 -7.77 7.23 10.34
C TYR A 478 -8.25 8.21 9.27
N HIS A 479 -7.33 8.99 8.67
CA HIS A 479 -7.59 10.08 7.72
C HIS A 479 -8.50 11.19 8.25
N GLN A 480 -8.53 11.39 9.57
CA GLN A 480 -9.34 12.43 10.21
C GLN A 480 -8.44 13.50 10.88
N VAL A 481 -8.97 14.71 11.05
CA VAL A 481 -8.32 15.77 11.83
C VAL A 481 -8.03 15.35 13.28
N SER A 482 -8.69 14.30 13.74
CA SER A 482 -8.54 13.78 15.11
C SER A 482 -7.41 12.76 15.27
N ASP A 483 -6.63 12.45 14.24
CA ASP A 483 -5.39 11.65 14.39
C ASP A 483 -4.24 12.53 14.85
N THR A 484 -4.15 12.73 16.17
CA THR A 484 -3.29 13.71 16.85
C THR A 484 -2.26 13.05 17.76
N ALA A 485 -1.13 13.73 17.99
CA ALA A 485 0.03 13.20 18.71
C ALA A 485 -0.26 12.82 20.19
N ASP A 486 -1.23 13.46 20.83
CA ASP A 486 -1.64 13.15 22.21
C ASP A 486 -2.28 11.75 22.38
N LYS A 487 -2.77 11.16 21.28
CA LYS A 487 -3.42 9.84 21.28
C LYS A 487 -2.43 8.68 21.10
N ILE A 488 -1.18 8.96 20.80
CA ILE A 488 -0.15 7.96 20.54
C ILE A 488 0.30 7.28 21.83
N ASP A 489 0.28 5.95 21.89
CA ASP A 489 0.96 5.15 22.92
C ASP A 489 2.45 4.99 22.55
N ALA A 490 3.22 6.01 22.93
CA ALA A 490 4.64 6.06 22.61
C ALA A 490 5.45 4.94 23.32
N GLU A 491 4.97 4.41 24.46
CA GLU A 491 5.60 3.27 25.15
C GLU A 491 5.46 1.99 24.33
N LYS A 492 4.26 1.70 23.83
CA LYS A 492 4.02 0.57 22.93
C LYS A 492 4.85 0.71 21.65
N ALA A 493 4.81 1.88 21.02
CA ALA A 493 5.52 2.14 19.79
C ALA A 493 7.05 1.97 19.96
N ALA A 494 7.62 2.46 21.05
CA ALA A 494 9.04 2.25 21.34
C ALA A 494 9.39 0.75 21.48
N ARG A 495 8.51 -0.07 22.07
CA ARG A 495 8.71 -1.53 22.13
C ARG A 495 8.61 -2.19 20.75
N ILE A 496 7.72 -1.70 19.88
CA ILE A 496 7.66 -2.17 18.49
C ILE A 496 8.96 -1.82 17.77
N VAL A 497 9.47 -0.59 17.90
CA VAL A 497 10.76 -0.19 17.31
C VAL A 497 11.89 -1.08 17.81
N ALA A 498 11.96 -1.38 19.12
CA ALA A 498 12.94 -2.30 19.67
C ALA A 498 12.79 -3.73 19.12
N THR A 499 11.56 -4.19 18.88
CA THR A 499 11.28 -5.48 18.25
C THR A 499 11.79 -5.52 16.80
N VAL A 500 11.48 -4.51 16.01
CA VAL A 500 11.97 -4.37 14.61
C VAL A 500 13.49 -4.27 14.59
N PHE A 501 14.12 -3.55 15.56
CA PHE A 501 15.56 -3.49 15.70
C PHE A 501 16.19 -4.89 15.88
N HIS A 502 15.67 -5.72 16.78
CA HIS A 502 16.19 -7.06 17.01
C HIS A 502 16.02 -7.98 15.80
N ILE A 503 14.87 -7.95 15.14
CA ILE A 503 14.61 -8.73 13.92
C ILE A 503 15.56 -8.28 12.80
N GLY A 504 15.67 -6.98 12.58
CA GLY A 504 16.55 -6.41 11.57
C GLY A 504 18.03 -6.69 11.84
N LEU A 505 18.46 -6.66 13.10
CA LEU A 505 19.82 -6.99 13.53
C LEU A 505 20.16 -8.45 13.24
N ASP A 506 19.25 -9.37 13.52
CA ASP A 506 19.41 -10.79 13.21
C ASP A 506 19.60 -11.01 11.70
N VAL A 507 18.71 -10.45 10.89
CA VAL A 507 18.80 -10.53 9.42
C VAL A 507 20.07 -9.86 8.90
N ALA A 508 20.49 -8.74 9.48
CA ALA A 508 21.71 -8.04 9.08
C ALA A 508 23.00 -8.81 9.41
N ASN A 509 22.97 -9.73 10.39
CA ASN A 509 24.13 -10.49 10.83
C ASN A 509 24.15 -11.95 10.34
N THR A 510 23.02 -12.52 9.95
CA THR A 510 22.92 -13.89 9.45
C THR A 510 23.49 -13.99 8.03
N THR A 511 24.19 -15.10 7.71
CA THR A 511 24.79 -15.30 6.37
C THR A 511 23.71 -15.63 5.32
N GLU A 512 22.73 -16.41 5.70
CA GLU A 512 21.63 -16.84 4.84
C GLU A 512 20.72 -15.66 4.52
N ARG A 513 20.28 -15.59 3.26
CA ARG A 513 19.22 -14.65 2.84
C ARG A 513 17.85 -15.21 3.21
N PRO A 514 16.90 -14.38 3.63
CA PRO A 514 15.50 -14.78 3.72
C PRO A 514 14.99 -15.39 2.40
N GLN A 515 14.22 -16.48 2.51
CA GLN A 515 13.71 -17.22 1.36
C GLN A 515 12.20 -17.04 1.25
N TRP A 516 11.72 -16.80 0.04
CA TRP A 516 10.30 -16.79 -0.26
C TRP A 516 9.68 -18.18 -0.12
N ASN A 517 8.44 -18.21 0.36
CA ASN A 517 7.56 -19.34 0.09
C ASN A 517 7.31 -19.40 -1.43
N PRO A 518 7.53 -20.55 -2.10
CA PRO A 518 7.42 -20.64 -3.56
C PRO A 518 6.05 -20.25 -4.13
N GLU A 519 4.95 -20.64 -3.45
CA GLU A 519 3.59 -20.31 -3.88
C GLU A 519 3.32 -18.81 -3.75
N SER A 520 3.74 -18.21 -2.63
CA SER A 520 3.63 -16.77 -2.41
C SER A 520 4.45 -16.00 -3.42
N ARG A 521 5.67 -16.43 -3.71
CA ARG A 521 6.53 -15.82 -4.72
C ARG A 521 5.89 -15.82 -6.10
N ALA A 522 5.31 -16.95 -6.53
CA ALA A 522 4.64 -17.07 -7.83
C ALA A 522 3.42 -16.15 -7.97
N ARG A 523 2.77 -15.82 -6.85
CA ARG A 523 1.58 -14.95 -6.82
C ARG A 523 1.92 -13.47 -6.72
N ILE A 524 2.99 -13.11 -5.98
CA ILE A 524 3.29 -11.73 -5.58
C ILE A 524 4.34 -11.09 -6.47
N VAL A 525 5.40 -11.85 -6.81
CA VAL A 525 6.55 -11.30 -7.53
C VAL A 525 6.24 -11.18 -9.01
N GLU A 526 6.44 -9.98 -9.54
CA GLU A 526 6.28 -9.71 -10.98
C GLU A 526 7.28 -10.54 -11.80
N PRO A 527 6.87 -11.02 -12.99
CA PRO A 527 7.82 -11.60 -13.93
C PRO A 527 8.94 -10.60 -14.24
N ALA A 528 10.18 -11.10 -14.33
CA ALA A 528 11.27 -10.24 -14.80
C ALA A 528 10.90 -9.66 -16.17
N THR A 529 10.96 -8.35 -16.29
CA THR A 529 10.80 -7.69 -17.60
C THR A 529 11.96 -8.13 -18.48
N PRO A 530 11.69 -8.65 -19.72
CA PRO A 530 12.72 -9.19 -20.60
C PRO A 530 13.74 -8.14 -21.08
#